data_68c34cb2c02e32c1affe7045d6562a7a
#
_entry.id   68c34cb2c02e32c1affe7045d6562a7a
#
_cell.length_a   1.000
_cell.length_b   1.000
_cell.length_c   1.000
_cell.angle_alpha   90.00
_cell.angle_beta   90.00
_cell.angle_gamma   90.00
#
_symmetry.space_group_name_H-M   'P 1'
#
loop_
_entity.id
_entity.type
_entity.pdbx_description
1 polymer ?
#
loop_
_entity_poly.entity_id
_entity_poly.type
_entity_poly.pdbx_seq_one_letter_code
_entity_poly.pdbx_strand_id
1 'polypeptide(L)'
;VFERYKDKVKYWMTFNEINNQANYQEDFAPFTNSGIVYKEGDDREAIMYQAAHYELVASARAVKVGHEINPDFQIGCMIAMCPIYPATCNPKDILMAMKAMQKRYYFTDVHVFGQYPEHILKYWERKGIKVDFSEQDQEDLLAGTVEYIGFS
;
A
#
# COMPACT_ATOMS: atom_id res chain seq x y z
N VAL A 1 12.43 -17.29 5.27
CA VAL A 1 13.15 -16.90 4.06
C VAL A 1 14.37 -16.08 4.44
N PHE A 2 14.23 -14.95 5.15
CA PHE A 2 15.33 -14.06 5.57
C PHE A 2 16.47 -14.82 6.25
N GLU A 3 16.19 -15.64 7.26
CA GLU A 3 17.20 -16.43 7.99
C GLU A 3 17.99 -17.37 7.07
N ARG A 4 17.30 -18.01 6.11
CA ARG A 4 17.95 -18.96 5.18
C ARG A 4 18.91 -18.30 4.19
N TYR A 5 18.63 -17.05 3.81
CA TYR A 5 19.36 -16.36 2.73
C TYR A 5 20.12 -15.12 3.23
N LYS A 6 20.26 -14.93 4.53
CA LYS A 6 20.84 -13.73 5.15
C LYS A 6 22.25 -13.38 4.67
N ASP A 7 23.04 -14.41 4.30
CA ASP A 7 24.43 -14.23 3.83
C ASP A 7 24.54 -14.16 2.29
N LYS A 8 23.40 -14.23 1.56
CA LYS A 8 23.38 -14.33 0.10
C LYS A 8 22.56 -13.23 -0.57
N VAL A 9 21.54 -12.72 0.09
CA VAL A 9 20.62 -11.75 -0.46
C VAL A 9 20.58 -10.52 0.44
N LYS A 10 20.88 -9.37 -0.12
CA LYS A 10 20.86 -8.09 0.57
C LYS A 10 19.58 -7.30 0.29
N TYR A 11 19.05 -7.38 -0.92
CA TYR A 11 17.90 -6.58 -1.38
C TYR A 11 16.64 -7.44 -1.40
N TRP A 12 15.58 -6.96 -0.75
CA TRP A 12 14.31 -7.65 -0.59
C TRP A 12 13.15 -6.73 -0.96
N MET A 13 12.06 -7.30 -1.41
CA MET A 13 10.76 -6.61 -1.56
C MET A 13 9.68 -7.45 -0.89
N THR A 14 8.71 -6.79 -0.26
CA THR A 14 7.66 -7.47 0.52
C THR A 14 6.51 -7.97 -0.36
N PHE A 15 5.79 -7.05 -1.01
CA PHE A 15 4.65 -7.36 -1.88
C PHE A 15 4.94 -6.96 -3.32
N ASN A 16 4.40 -7.72 -4.27
CA ASN A 16 4.42 -7.36 -5.68
C ASN A 16 3.25 -6.44 -6.00
N GLU A 17 3.54 -5.25 -6.56
CA GLU A 17 2.52 -4.31 -7.06
C GLU A 17 1.34 -4.09 -6.10
N ILE A 18 1.64 -3.89 -4.81
CA ILE A 18 0.65 -3.78 -3.72
C ILE A 18 -0.49 -2.77 -4.03
N ASN A 19 -0.20 -1.71 -4.79
CA ASN A 19 -1.19 -0.69 -5.14
C ASN A 19 -2.23 -1.15 -6.18
N ASN A 20 -2.09 -2.34 -6.78
CA ASN A 20 -3.16 -2.94 -7.57
C ASN A 20 -4.36 -3.31 -6.71
N GLN A 21 -4.19 -3.45 -5.40
CA GLN A 21 -5.29 -3.59 -4.45
C GLN A 21 -6.33 -2.45 -4.59
N ALA A 22 -5.93 -1.24 -5.03
CA ALA A 22 -6.84 -0.12 -5.25
C ALA A 22 -7.85 -0.31 -6.40
N ASN A 23 -7.73 -1.38 -7.20
CA ASN A 23 -8.62 -1.67 -8.32
C ASN A 23 -9.90 -2.42 -7.88
N TYR A 24 -10.59 -1.94 -6.84
CA TYR A 24 -11.77 -2.59 -6.26
C TYR A 24 -13.00 -2.65 -7.17
N GLN A 25 -12.98 -1.98 -8.31
CA GLN A 25 -14.10 -1.94 -9.25
C GLN A 25 -14.21 -3.22 -10.11
N GLU A 26 -13.15 -4.02 -10.14
CA GLU A 26 -13.11 -5.30 -10.83
C GLU A 26 -12.73 -6.41 -9.82
N ASP A 27 -12.88 -7.67 -10.20
CA ASP A 27 -12.71 -8.79 -9.26
C ASP A 27 -11.29 -9.38 -9.27
N PHE A 28 -10.57 -9.25 -10.38
CA PHE A 28 -9.30 -9.94 -10.59
C PHE A 28 -8.18 -9.46 -9.67
N ALA A 29 -7.93 -8.14 -9.60
CA ALA A 29 -6.85 -7.62 -8.78
C ALA A 29 -7.08 -7.84 -7.27
N PRO A 30 -8.26 -7.56 -6.69
CA PRO A 30 -8.53 -7.88 -5.29
C PRO A 30 -8.42 -9.38 -4.97
N PHE A 31 -8.85 -10.25 -5.89
CA PHE A 31 -8.70 -11.70 -5.72
C PHE A 31 -7.24 -12.13 -5.74
N THR A 32 -6.44 -11.68 -6.70
CA THR A 32 -5.04 -12.10 -6.86
C THR A 32 -4.11 -11.51 -5.80
N ASN A 33 -4.37 -10.28 -5.34
CA ASN A 33 -3.54 -9.62 -4.35
C ASN A 33 -3.86 -10.08 -2.91
N SER A 34 -5.13 -10.15 -2.54
CA SER A 34 -5.55 -10.40 -1.16
C SER A 34 -6.60 -11.51 -0.97
N GLY A 35 -6.94 -12.25 -2.05
CA GLY A 35 -7.91 -13.35 -1.97
C GLY A 35 -9.36 -12.91 -1.76
N ILE A 36 -9.68 -11.64 -2.03
CA ILE A 36 -11.04 -11.12 -1.84
C ILE A 36 -11.97 -11.68 -2.92
N VAL A 37 -13.11 -12.19 -2.47
CA VAL A 37 -14.25 -12.56 -3.31
C VAL A 37 -15.44 -11.72 -2.86
N TYR A 38 -15.78 -10.69 -3.64
CA TYR A 38 -16.91 -9.81 -3.32
C TYR A 38 -18.25 -10.53 -3.46
N LYS A 39 -19.17 -10.16 -2.57
CA LYS A 39 -20.57 -10.61 -2.59
C LYS A 39 -21.49 -9.48 -3.01
N GLU A 40 -22.72 -9.83 -3.38
CA GLU A 40 -23.77 -8.85 -3.64
C GLU A 40 -24.04 -8.01 -2.38
N GLY A 41 -24.04 -6.69 -2.52
CA GLY A 41 -24.24 -5.74 -1.41
C GLY A 41 -22.98 -5.32 -0.66
N ASP A 42 -21.80 -5.88 -0.96
CA ASP A 42 -20.55 -5.47 -0.34
C ASP A 42 -20.17 -4.02 -0.68
N ASP A 43 -19.73 -3.28 0.33
CA ASP A 43 -18.98 -2.04 0.11
C ASP A 43 -17.55 -2.37 -0.32
N ARG A 44 -17.37 -2.58 -1.61
CA ARG A 44 -16.09 -2.99 -2.21
C ARG A 44 -14.95 -2.04 -1.87
N GLU A 45 -15.24 -0.74 -1.81
CA GLU A 45 -14.23 0.28 -1.52
C GLU A 45 -13.75 0.19 -0.06
N ALA A 46 -14.66 0.03 0.89
CA ALA A 46 -14.30 -0.15 2.30
C ALA A 46 -13.53 -1.45 2.53
N ILE A 47 -13.97 -2.55 1.93
CA ILE A 47 -13.28 -3.86 2.01
C ILE A 47 -11.86 -3.75 1.43
N MET A 48 -11.70 -3.07 0.29
CA MET A 48 -10.39 -2.83 -0.33
C MET A 48 -9.45 -2.07 0.61
N TYR A 49 -9.91 -0.98 1.23
CA TYR A 49 -9.05 -0.21 2.14
C TYR A 49 -8.67 -1.00 3.38
N GLN A 50 -9.58 -1.83 3.91
CA GLN A 50 -9.27 -2.70 5.03
C GLN A 50 -8.23 -3.77 4.65
N ALA A 51 -8.36 -4.39 3.50
CA ALA A 51 -7.38 -5.36 3.00
C ALA A 51 -6.02 -4.71 2.74
N ALA A 52 -6.00 -3.56 2.09
CA ALA A 52 -4.78 -2.78 1.86
C ALA A 52 -4.07 -2.42 3.18
N HIS A 53 -4.84 -2.10 4.23
CA HIS A 53 -4.27 -1.85 5.56
C HIS A 53 -3.54 -3.10 6.10
N TYR A 54 -4.16 -4.27 6.02
CA TYR A 54 -3.52 -5.51 6.48
C TYR A 54 -2.26 -5.85 5.68
N GLU A 55 -2.25 -5.63 4.37
CA GLU A 55 -1.06 -5.82 3.53
C GLU A 55 0.07 -4.86 3.92
N LEU A 56 -0.24 -3.58 4.15
CA LEU A 56 0.73 -2.57 4.58
C LEU A 56 1.33 -2.90 5.95
N VAL A 57 0.51 -3.31 6.93
CA VAL A 57 0.98 -3.75 8.24
C VAL A 57 1.82 -5.02 8.13
N ALA A 58 1.41 -5.99 7.32
CA ALA A 58 2.19 -7.21 7.10
C ALA A 58 3.55 -6.90 6.46
N SER A 59 3.60 -5.95 5.51
CA SER A 59 4.85 -5.46 4.93
C SER A 59 5.76 -4.84 5.98
N ALA A 60 5.23 -3.95 6.82
CA ALA A 60 6.00 -3.30 7.88
C ALA A 60 6.55 -4.31 8.90
N ARG A 61 5.74 -5.29 9.31
CA ARG A 61 6.20 -6.39 10.18
C ARG A 61 7.28 -7.23 9.52
N ALA A 62 7.20 -7.48 8.21
CA ALA A 62 8.24 -8.19 7.48
C ALA A 62 9.56 -7.41 7.45
N VAL A 63 9.51 -6.09 7.27
CA VAL A 63 10.69 -5.20 7.35
C VAL A 63 11.35 -5.31 8.73
N LYS A 64 10.58 -5.17 9.82
CA LYS A 64 11.09 -5.31 11.20
C LYS A 64 11.80 -6.65 11.40
N VAL A 65 11.13 -7.77 11.06
CA VAL A 65 11.72 -9.11 11.17
C VAL A 65 12.98 -9.25 10.32
N GLY A 66 13.00 -8.65 9.13
CA GLY A 66 14.19 -8.66 8.28
C GLY A 66 15.37 -8.00 8.96
N HIS A 67 15.20 -6.82 9.53
CA HIS A 67 16.26 -6.09 10.23
C HIS A 67 16.68 -6.73 11.57
N GLU A 68 15.77 -7.41 12.27
CA GLU A 68 16.13 -8.22 13.45
C GLU A 68 17.09 -9.35 13.08
N ILE A 69 16.95 -9.93 11.87
CA ILE A 69 17.81 -11.01 11.37
C ILE A 69 19.13 -10.48 10.82
N ASN A 70 19.07 -9.41 10.04
CA ASN A 70 20.25 -8.76 9.47
C ASN A 70 19.97 -7.26 9.26
N PRO A 71 20.59 -6.38 10.09
CA PRO A 71 20.41 -4.93 9.97
C PRO A 71 20.91 -4.32 8.67
N ASP A 72 21.75 -5.04 7.91
CA ASP A 72 22.29 -4.58 6.62
C ASP A 72 21.35 -4.86 5.43
N PHE A 73 20.22 -5.50 5.66
CA PHE A 73 19.23 -5.71 4.62
C PHE A 73 18.69 -4.38 4.10
N GLN A 74 18.42 -4.35 2.82
CA GLN A 74 17.71 -3.26 2.15
C GLN A 74 16.35 -3.84 1.74
N ILE A 75 15.29 -3.43 2.42
CA ILE A 75 13.95 -3.98 2.22
C ILE A 75 13.05 -2.90 1.65
N GLY A 76 12.58 -3.11 0.43
CA GLY A 76 11.74 -2.17 -0.30
C GLY A 76 10.30 -2.61 -0.46
N CYS A 77 9.50 -1.71 -0.98
CA CYS A 77 8.18 -2.03 -1.55
C CYS A 77 8.24 -2.02 -3.07
N MET A 78 7.26 -2.66 -3.70
CA MET A 78 7.09 -2.61 -5.15
C MET A 78 5.68 -2.14 -5.52
N ILE A 79 5.60 -1.21 -6.47
CA ILE A 79 4.35 -0.67 -6.99
C ILE A 79 4.23 -0.84 -8.51
N ALA A 80 2.99 -1.01 -8.99
CA ALA A 80 2.67 -0.87 -10.40
C ALA A 80 2.67 0.62 -10.77
N MET A 81 3.63 1.04 -11.60
CA MET A 81 3.81 2.43 -12.00
C MET A 81 2.98 2.73 -13.25
N CYS A 82 1.85 3.37 -13.05
CA CYS A 82 0.94 3.77 -14.11
C CYS A 82 0.62 5.27 -13.99
N PRO A 83 1.49 6.16 -14.50
CA PRO A 83 1.30 7.60 -14.40
C PRO A 83 -0.01 8.05 -15.06
N ILE A 84 -0.75 8.93 -14.39
CA ILE A 84 -2.00 9.48 -14.89
C ILE A 84 -1.77 10.94 -15.24
N TYR A 85 -1.92 11.26 -16.52
CA TYR A 85 -1.77 12.60 -17.04
C TYR A 85 -3.13 13.28 -17.23
N PRO A 86 -3.23 14.61 -17.05
CA PRO A 86 -4.45 15.32 -17.37
C PRO A 86 -4.70 15.32 -18.88
N ALA A 87 -5.97 15.20 -19.28
CA ALA A 87 -6.36 15.23 -20.71
C ALA A 87 -6.07 16.57 -21.36
N THR A 88 -6.20 17.67 -20.59
CA THR A 88 -5.91 19.04 -21.05
C THR A 88 -5.24 19.84 -19.93
N CYS A 89 -4.79 21.06 -20.24
CA CYS A 89 -4.29 22.02 -19.25
C CYS A 89 -5.42 22.68 -18.41
N ASN A 90 -6.66 22.23 -18.54
CA ASN A 90 -7.75 22.74 -17.73
C ASN A 90 -7.50 22.39 -16.25
N PRO A 91 -7.67 23.34 -15.30
CA PRO A 91 -7.46 23.08 -13.88
C PRO A 91 -8.27 21.90 -13.32
N LYS A 92 -9.45 21.64 -13.88
CA LYS A 92 -10.28 20.47 -13.47
C LYS A 92 -9.64 19.15 -13.86
N ASP A 93 -9.08 19.06 -15.07
CA ASP A 93 -8.41 17.84 -15.55
C ASP A 93 -7.12 17.58 -14.76
N ILE A 94 -6.35 18.64 -14.48
CA ILE A 94 -5.16 18.57 -13.63
C ILE A 94 -5.52 18.06 -12.23
N LEU A 95 -6.57 18.63 -11.63
CA LEU A 95 -7.02 18.21 -10.30
C LEU A 95 -7.53 16.76 -10.29
N MET A 96 -8.21 16.32 -11.34
CA MET A 96 -8.67 14.92 -11.46
C MET A 96 -7.50 13.95 -11.56
N ALA A 97 -6.51 14.23 -12.42
CA ALA A 97 -5.32 13.42 -12.55
C ALA A 97 -4.54 13.32 -11.21
N MET A 98 -4.36 14.45 -10.54
CA MET A 98 -3.71 14.50 -9.22
C MET A 98 -4.44 13.64 -8.18
N LYS A 99 -5.78 13.74 -8.09
CA LYS A 99 -6.57 12.93 -7.15
C LYS A 99 -6.50 11.43 -7.46
N ALA A 100 -6.50 11.06 -8.75
CA ALA A 100 -6.36 9.69 -9.17
C ALA A 100 -4.98 9.12 -8.80
N MET A 101 -3.92 9.91 -9.00
CA MET A 101 -2.55 9.57 -8.56
C MET A 101 -2.48 9.41 -7.04
N GLN A 102 -3.02 10.34 -6.26
CA GLN A 102 -3.05 10.27 -4.80
C GLN A 102 -3.74 8.99 -4.30
N LYS A 103 -4.89 8.63 -4.88
CA LYS A 103 -5.63 7.43 -4.52
C LYS A 103 -4.86 6.14 -4.86
N ARG A 104 -4.11 6.14 -5.95
CA ARG A 104 -3.35 4.96 -6.41
C ARG A 104 -2.02 4.80 -5.67
N TYR A 105 -1.38 5.89 -5.27
CA TYR A 105 0.01 5.85 -4.77
C TYR A 105 0.16 6.18 -3.28
N TYR A 106 -0.93 6.32 -2.51
CA TYR A 106 -0.81 6.49 -1.05
C TYR A 106 -0.09 5.31 -0.36
N PHE A 107 -0.06 4.14 -0.99
CA PHE A 107 0.72 2.99 -0.53
C PHE A 107 2.19 3.32 -0.33
N THR A 108 2.78 4.09 -1.26
CA THR A 108 4.18 4.52 -1.13
C THR A 108 4.38 5.46 0.05
N ASP A 109 3.42 6.36 0.28
CA ASP A 109 3.48 7.27 1.42
C ASP A 109 3.49 6.48 2.74
N VAL A 110 2.61 5.47 2.86
CA VAL A 110 2.57 4.62 4.06
C VAL A 110 3.85 3.80 4.21
N HIS A 111 4.37 3.22 3.14
CA HIS A 111 5.63 2.47 3.19
C HIS A 111 6.84 3.32 3.60
N VAL A 112 6.90 4.57 3.14
CA VAL A 112 8.05 5.47 3.38
C VAL A 112 7.94 6.20 4.72
N PHE A 113 6.74 6.67 5.08
CA PHE A 113 6.52 7.51 6.26
C PHE A 113 5.92 6.76 7.45
N GLY A 114 5.49 5.52 7.27
CA GLY A 114 4.87 4.72 8.32
C GLY A 114 3.51 5.24 8.80
N GLN A 115 2.86 6.10 8.02
CA GLN A 115 1.58 6.69 8.38
C GLN A 115 0.75 7.03 7.14
N TYR A 116 -0.57 7.04 7.30
CA TYR A 116 -1.47 7.43 6.23
C TYR A 116 -1.39 8.92 5.94
N PRO A 117 -1.30 9.33 4.65
CA PRO A 117 -1.31 10.74 4.29
C PRO A 117 -2.69 11.36 4.57
N GLU A 118 -2.70 12.63 4.96
CA GLU A 118 -3.92 13.35 5.36
C GLU A 118 -5.02 13.32 4.30
N HIS A 119 -4.65 13.33 3.02
CA HIS A 119 -5.63 13.30 1.93
C HIS A 119 -6.44 12.00 1.88
N ILE A 120 -5.87 10.86 2.28
CA ILE A 120 -6.55 9.57 2.39
C ILE A 120 -7.46 9.55 3.62
N LEU A 121 -6.97 9.99 4.77
CA LEU A 121 -7.78 10.08 5.99
C LEU A 121 -9.02 10.94 5.79
N LYS A 122 -8.87 12.13 5.18
CA LYS A 122 -9.98 13.00 4.83
C LYS A 122 -10.89 12.42 3.75
N TYR A 123 -10.36 11.60 2.86
CA TYR A 123 -11.18 10.87 1.89
C TYR A 123 -12.07 9.85 2.58
N TRP A 124 -11.52 9.04 3.48
CA TRP A 124 -12.29 8.07 4.25
C TRP A 124 -13.38 8.74 5.09
N GLU A 125 -13.05 9.81 5.80
CA GLU A 125 -14.02 10.60 6.57
C GLU A 125 -15.21 11.05 5.71
N ARG A 126 -14.94 11.68 4.57
CA ARG A 126 -16.00 12.16 3.65
C ARG A 126 -16.86 11.06 3.06
N LYS A 127 -16.30 9.86 2.89
CA LYS A 127 -16.99 8.68 2.36
C LYS A 127 -17.66 7.84 3.44
N GLY A 128 -17.40 8.10 4.71
CA GLY A 128 -17.85 7.26 5.81
C GLY A 128 -17.15 5.89 5.85
N ILE A 129 -16.00 5.75 5.19
CA ILE A 129 -15.20 4.52 5.20
C ILE A 129 -14.50 4.43 6.54
N LYS A 130 -14.70 3.30 7.22
CA LYS A 130 -14.02 2.98 8.47
C LYS A 130 -13.04 1.86 8.20
N VAL A 131 -11.76 2.14 8.40
CA VAL A 131 -10.69 1.15 8.41
C VAL A 131 -10.37 0.85 9.85
N ASP A 132 -10.48 -0.41 10.22
CA ASP A 132 -10.15 -0.87 11.56
C ASP A 132 -8.64 -1.10 11.65
N PHE A 133 -7.97 -0.32 12.48
CA PHE A 133 -6.54 -0.48 12.78
C PHE A 133 -6.26 -0.14 14.25
N SER A 134 -5.37 -0.90 14.84
CA SER A 134 -4.99 -0.79 16.24
C SER A 134 -3.81 0.19 16.45
N GLU A 135 -3.57 0.57 17.71
CA GLU A 135 -2.34 1.30 18.09
C GLU A 135 -1.09 0.50 17.72
N GLN A 136 -1.13 -0.83 17.87
CA GLN A 136 -0.03 -1.71 17.48
C GLN A 136 0.25 -1.66 15.99
N ASP A 137 -0.78 -1.59 15.13
CA ASP A 137 -0.58 -1.47 13.68
C ASP A 137 0.09 -0.14 13.33
N GLN A 138 -0.24 0.95 14.04
CA GLN A 138 0.41 2.24 13.86
C GLN A 138 1.88 2.20 14.27
N GLU A 139 2.21 1.57 15.39
CA GLU A 139 3.59 1.36 15.84
C GLU A 139 4.37 0.50 14.84
N ASP A 140 3.75 -0.57 14.33
CA ASP A 140 4.37 -1.45 13.34
C ASP A 140 4.66 -0.74 12.03
N LEU A 141 3.72 0.08 11.52
CA LEU A 141 3.92 0.88 10.32
C LEU A 141 5.07 1.87 10.47
N LEU A 142 5.15 2.58 11.61
CA LEU A 142 6.23 3.53 11.89
C LEU A 142 7.60 2.86 12.02
N ALA A 143 7.65 1.68 12.61
CA ALA A 143 8.89 0.94 12.83
C ALA A 143 9.35 0.12 11.63
N GLY A 144 8.48 -0.11 10.64
CA GLY A 144 8.73 -0.96 9.48
C GLY A 144 8.72 -0.21 8.15
N THR A 145 9.26 1.01 8.11
CA THR A 145 9.43 1.78 6.88
C THR A 145 10.48 1.16 5.96
N VAL A 146 10.31 1.36 4.65
CA VAL A 146 11.17 0.75 3.63
C VAL A 146 12.37 1.65 3.27
N GLU A 147 13.47 1.03 2.80
CA GLU A 147 14.67 1.74 2.35
C GLU A 147 14.60 2.20 0.90
N TYR A 148 13.77 1.55 0.08
CA TYR A 148 13.62 1.93 -1.33
C TYR A 148 12.25 1.56 -1.89
N ILE A 149 11.90 2.20 -3.01
CA ILE A 149 10.70 1.91 -3.79
C ILE A 149 11.12 1.28 -5.11
N GLY A 150 10.67 0.05 -5.36
CA GLY A 150 10.72 -0.58 -6.66
C GLY A 150 9.43 -0.32 -7.43
N PHE A 151 9.50 -0.34 -8.75
CA PHE A 151 8.32 -0.20 -9.62
C PHE A 151 8.47 -1.00 -10.92
N SER A 152 7.35 -1.41 -11.45
CA SER A 152 7.21 -2.07 -12.75
C SER A 152 6.45 -1.16 -13.73
#